data_14b3bc8c61ac654b11d2b1749a112c8c
#
_entry.id   14b3bc8c61ac654b11d2b1749a112c8c
#
_cell.length_a   1.000
_cell.length_b   1.000
_cell.length_c   1.000
_cell.angle_alpha   90.00
_cell.angle_beta   90.00
_cell.angle_gamma   90.00
#
_symmetry.space_group_name_H-M   'P 1'
#
loop_
_entity.id
_entity.type
_entity.pdbx_description
1 polymer ?
#
loop_
_entity_poly.entity_id
_entity_poly.type
_entity_poly.pdbx_seq_one_letter_code
_entity_poly.pdbx_strand_id
1 'polypeptide(L)'
;MKSNNDFNVVLRDFINTLGLPLACELDFLSELDSLVLYPLPGGKVERVYMDGSRDVSLIFEIAVKVKNQVTASECLWEINKALSEFDLALPSQNNSYIFNNLTTTQPSLNERDEQGFYIYLQDITANLTILNNKGV
;
A
#
# COMPACT_ATOMS: atom_id res chain seq x y z
N MET A 1 -2.76 25.38 -6.85
CA MET A 1 -2.97 24.27 -5.92
C MET A 1 -2.00 23.14 -6.24
N LYS A 2 -1.40 22.56 -5.23
CA LYS A 2 -0.46 21.44 -5.43
C LYS A 2 -1.19 20.14 -5.70
N SER A 3 -0.69 19.39 -6.69
CA SER A 3 -1.12 18.01 -6.90
C SER A 3 -0.27 17.11 -6.02
N ASN A 4 -0.86 16.53 -5.00
CA ASN A 4 -0.17 15.60 -4.12
C ASN A 4 -0.24 14.19 -4.71
N ASN A 5 0.80 13.41 -4.45
CA ASN A 5 0.82 12.01 -4.85
C ASN A 5 -0.34 11.29 -4.15
N ASP A 6 -1.23 10.71 -4.93
CA ASP A 6 -2.43 10.03 -4.42
C ASP A 6 -2.28 8.50 -4.43
N PHE A 7 -1.06 7.98 -4.58
CA PHE A 7 -0.86 6.53 -4.67
C PHE A 7 -1.41 5.79 -3.46
N ASN A 8 -1.22 6.33 -2.25
CA ASN A 8 -1.73 5.69 -1.04
C ASN A 8 -3.25 5.55 -1.06
N VAL A 9 -3.95 6.57 -1.54
CA VAL A 9 -5.41 6.54 -1.67
C VAL A 9 -5.83 5.52 -2.74
N VAL A 10 -5.15 5.53 -3.87
CA VAL A 10 -5.44 4.59 -4.97
C VAL A 10 -5.23 3.16 -4.51
N LEU A 11 -4.13 2.89 -3.80
CA LEU A 11 -3.83 1.55 -3.29
C LEU A 11 -4.87 1.10 -2.26
N ARG A 12 -5.24 1.98 -1.32
CA ARG A 12 -6.28 1.67 -0.34
C ARG A 12 -7.60 1.34 -1.03
N ASP A 13 -8.00 2.16 -2.00
CA ASP A 13 -9.28 1.95 -2.69
C ASP A 13 -9.26 0.64 -3.48
N PHE A 14 -8.13 0.31 -4.10
CA PHE A 14 -7.99 -0.97 -4.78
C PHE A 14 -8.17 -2.14 -3.80
N ILE A 15 -7.52 -2.09 -2.65
CA ILE A 15 -7.65 -3.14 -1.62
C ILE A 15 -9.11 -3.28 -1.19
N ASN A 16 -9.83 -2.17 -1.06
CA ASN A 16 -11.24 -2.21 -0.66
C ASN A 16 -12.16 -2.78 -1.74
N THR A 17 -11.69 -2.93 -2.98
CA THR A 17 -12.49 -3.59 -4.03
C THR A 17 -12.41 -5.12 -3.96
N LEU A 18 -11.55 -5.68 -3.11
CA LEU A 18 -11.29 -7.13 -3.08
C LEU A 18 -12.34 -7.92 -2.28
N GLY A 19 -13.28 -7.23 -1.63
CA GLY A 19 -14.33 -7.90 -0.87
C GLY A 19 -13.84 -8.53 0.42
N LEU A 20 -12.85 -7.93 1.06
CA LEU A 20 -12.28 -8.43 2.31
C LEU A 20 -13.22 -8.21 3.49
N PRO A 21 -13.11 -9.01 4.56
CA PRO A 21 -13.98 -8.83 5.73
C PRO A 21 -13.74 -7.54 6.51
N LEU A 22 -12.61 -6.86 6.27
CA LEU A 22 -12.28 -5.59 6.91
C LEU A 22 -12.04 -4.53 5.85
N ALA A 23 -12.45 -3.30 6.13
CA ALA A 23 -12.12 -2.17 5.26
C ALA A 23 -10.70 -1.70 5.56
N CYS A 24 -9.95 -1.40 4.50
CA CYS A 24 -8.60 -0.86 4.62
C CYS A 24 -8.66 0.64 4.86
N GLU A 25 -7.94 1.11 5.89
CA GLU A 25 -7.87 2.51 6.26
C GLU A 25 -6.44 3.02 6.14
N LEU A 26 -6.28 4.30 5.82
CA LEU A 26 -4.98 4.96 5.82
C LEU A 26 -4.68 5.45 7.23
N ASP A 27 -4.17 4.55 8.08
CA ASP A 27 -3.99 4.83 9.49
C ASP A 27 -3.01 3.84 10.09
N PHE A 28 -2.85 3.90 11.40
CA PHE A 28 -2.11 2.92 12.18
C PHE A 28 -3.08 1.98 12.86
N LEU A 29 -2.58 0.85 13.36
CA LEU A 29 -3.43 -0.14 14.01
C LEU A 29 -4.16 0.46 15.21
N SER A 30 -5.45 0.12 15.34
CA SER A 30 -6.27 0.54 16.46
C SER A 30 -6.30 -0.53 17.54
N GLU A 31 -7.08 -0.32 18.59
CA GLU A 31 -7.28 -1.32 19.63
C GLU A 31 -8.22 -2.43 19.21
N LEU A 32 -9.00 -2.22 18.15
CA LEU A 32 -9.98 -3.16 17.64
C LEU A 32 -9.46 -3.86 16.39
N ASP A 33 -10.25 -4.78 15.84
CA ASP A 33 -9.97 -5.39 14.55
C ASP A 33 -9.76 -4.28 13.51
N SER A 34 -8.64 -4.35 12.79
CA SER A 34 -8.30 -3.29 11.83
C SER A 34 -7.43 -3.83 10.72
N LEU A 35 -7.59 -3.22 9.54
CA LEU A 35 -6.74 -3.43 8.38
C LEU A 35 -6.30 -2.05 7.92
N VAL A 36 -4.99 -1.79 7.95
CA VAL A 36 -4.47 -0.45 7.72
C VAL A 36 -3.31 -0.47 6.74
N LEU A 37 -3.11 0.66 6.11
CA LEU A 37 -2.02 0.89 5.16
C LEU A 37 -1.32 2.19 5.58
N TYR A 38 0.00 2.14 5.71
CA TYR A 38 0.78 3.32 6.07
C TYR A 38 2.15 3.29 5.41
N PRO A 39 2.76 4.47 5.19
CA PRO A 39 4.08 4.53 4.58
C PRO A 39 5.17 4.11 5.56
N LEU A 40 6.23 3.52 5.02
CA LEU A 40 7.44 3.22 5.77
C LEU A 40 8.58 4.08 5.24
N PRO A 41 9.60 4.36 6.08
CA PRO A 41 10.81 5.02 5.61
C PRO A 41 11.60 4.10 4.67
N GLY A 42 12.47 4.68 3.85
CA GLY A 42 13.31 3.93 2.93
C GLY A 42 12.98 4.14 1.47
N GLY A 43 11.88 4.85 1.19
CA GLY A 43 11.59 5.25 -0.18
C GLY A 43 12.63 6.25 -0.67
N LYS A 44 12.93 6.23 -1.97
CA LYS A 44 13.99 7.09 -2.50
C LYS A 44 13.72 7.46 -3.96
N VAL A 45 14.35 8.56 -4.38
CA VAL A 45 14.38 8.96 -5.78
C VAL A 45 15.43 8.14 -6.49
N GLU A 46 15.02 7.40 -7.53
CA GLU A 46 15.92 6.55 -8.32
C GLU A 46 16.52 7.32 -9.50
N ARG A 47 15.74 8.23 -10.11
CA ARG A 47 16.17 8.97 -11.29
C ARG A 47 15.36 10.27 -11.38
N VAL A 48 16.02 11.32 -11.86
CA VAL A 48 15.36 12.60 -12.13
C VAL A 48 15.52 12.87 -13.64
N TYR A 49 14.41 13.25 -14.28
CA TYR A 49 14.39 13.59 -15.70
C TYR A 49 14.54 15.09 -15.91
N MET A 50 14.83 15.49 -17.15
CA MET A 50 15.10 16.89 -17.47
C MET A 50 13.85 17.77 -17.30
N ASP A 51 12.67 17.20 -17.42
CA ASP A 51 11.41 17.94 -17.21
C ASP A 51 11.03 18.07 -15.73
N GLY A 52 11.86 17.54 -14.84
CA GLY A 52 11.62 17.58 -13.39
C GLY A 52 10.83 16.41 -12.86
N SER A 53 10.33 15.52 -13.73
CA SER A 53 9.69 14.30 -13.25
C SER A 53 10.76 13.35 -12.67
N ARG A 54 10.32 12.43 -11.80
CA ARG A 54 11.24 11.57 -11.06
C ARG A 54 10.71 10.16 -10.96
N ASP A 55 11.60 9.19 -11.14
CA ASP A 55 11.29 7.81 -10.77
C ASP A 55 11.60 7.65 -9.28
N VAL A 56 10.63 7.16 -8.55
CA VAL A 56 10.76 6.97 -7.09
C VAL A 56 10.33 5.57 -6.71
N SER A 57 10.92 5.05 -5.65
CA SER A 57 10.40 3.87 -4.96
C SER A 57 9.79 4.32 -3.63
N LEU A 58 8.58 3.85 -3.35
CA LEU A 58 7.88 4.15 -2.11
C LEU A 58 7.59 2.83 -1.41
N ILE A 59 7.77 2.82 -0.10
CA ILE A 59 7.55 1.63 0.71
C ILE A 59 6.35 1.85 1.61
N PHE A 60 5.43 0.88 1.58
CA PHE A 60 4.24 0.89 2.43
C PHE A 60 4.17 -0.43 3.19
N GLU A 61 3.47 -0.40 4.30
CA GLU A 61 3.17 -1.60 5.05
C GLU A 61 1.67 -1.74 5.20
N ILE A 62 1.18 -2.96 4.95
CA ILE A 62 -0.20 -3.32 5.27
C ILE A 62 -0.13 -4.11 6.57
N ALA A 63 -0.93 -3.70 7.54
CA ALA A 63 -1.02 -4.39 8.83
C ALA A 63 -2.46 -4.79 9.08
N VAL A 64 -2.66 -6.02 9.55
CA VAL A 64 -3.98 -6.49 9.95
C VAL A 64 -3.89 -6.97 11.39
N LYS A 65 -4.88 -6.56 12.19
CA LYS A 65 -4.99 -6.93 13.60
C LYS A 65 -6.35 -7.52 13.83
N VAL A 66 -6.42 -8.81 14.11
CA VAL A 66 -7.68 -9.52 14.35
C VAL A 66 -7.47 -10.63 15.36
N LYS A 67 -8.55 -11.05 16.00
CA LYS A 67 -8.50 -12.19 16.93
C LYS A 67 -8.47 -13.53 16.21
N ASN A 68 -9.00 -13.59 14.99
CA ASN A 68 -9.05 -14.81 14.21
C ASN A 68 -7.87 -14.87 13.25
N GLN A 69 -6.92 -15.77 13.50
CA GLN A 69 -5.72 -15.93 12.70
C GLN A 69 -6.02 -16.26 11.24
N VAL A 70 -7.06 -17.06 10.99
CA VAL A 70 -7.45 -17.43 9.63
C VAL A 70 -7.92 -16.20 8.86
N THR A 71 -8.70 -15.33 9.49
CA THR A 71 -9.15 -14.09 8.86
C THR A 71 -7.97 -13.20 8.47
N ALA A 72 -6.99 -13.05 9.36
CA ALA A 72 -5.80 -12.26 9.06
C ALA A 72 -5.06 -12.81 7.84
N SER A 73 -4.82 -14.12 7.85
CA SER A 73 -4.11 -14.79 6.78
C SER A 73 -4.85 -14.65 5.46
N GLU A 74 -6.16 -14.87 5.45
CA GLU A 74 -6.99 -14.75 4.24
C GLU A 74 -6.93 -13.35 3.66
N CYS A 75 -7.06 -12.32 4.50
CA CYS A 75 -7.00 -10.94 4.03
C CYS A 75 -5.70 -10.65 3.31
N LEU A 76 -4.57 -10.97 3.94
CA LEU A 76 -3.28 -10.61 3.37
C LEU A 76 -2.92 -11.47 2.17
N TRP A 77 -3.30 -12.76 2.13
CA TRP A 77 -3.04 -13.58 0.97
C TRP A 77 -3.88 -13.16 -0.24
N GLU A 78 -5.12 -12.71 -0.02
CA GLU A 78 -5.93 -12.15 -1.10
C GLU A 78 -5.30 -10.86 -1.64
N ILE A 79 -4.81 -10.00 -0.74
CA ILE A 79 -4.12 -8.77 -1.14
C ILE A 79 -2.85 -9.12 -1.92
N ASN A 80 -2.05 -10.06 -1.42
CA ASN A 80 -0.83 -10.48 -2.08
C ASN A 80 -1.11 -11.01 -3.49
N LYS A 81 -2.13 -11.84 -3.63
CA LYS A 81 -2.53 -12.39 -4.92
C LYS A 81 -2.92 -11.28 -5.90
N ALA A 82 -3.76 -10.34 -5.45
CA ALA A 82 -4.23 -9.25 -6.30
C ALA A 82 -3.10 -8.33 -6.73
N LEU A 83 -2.18 -8.02 -5.82
CA LEU A 83 -1.06 -7.12 -6.11
C LEU A 83 0.05 -7.79 -6.91
N SER A 84 0.03 -9.11 -7.02
CA SER A 84 1.03 -9.86 -7.78
C SER A 84 0.61 -10.18 -9.21
N GLU A 85 -0.58 -9.74 -9.63
CA GLU A 85 -1.03 -9.93 -11.00
C GLU A 85 -0.14 -9.16 -11.98
N PHE A 86 0.24 -9.80 -13.09
CA PHE A 86 1.18 -9.18 -14.02
C PHE A 86 0.60 -7.96 -14.74
N ASP A 87 -0.72 -7.91 -14.87
CA ASP A 87 -1.41 -6.78 -15.51
C ASP A 87 -1.93 -5.75 -14.53
N LEU A 88 -1.42 -5.77 -13.30
CA LEU A 88 -1.82 -4.82 -12.27
C LEU A 88 -1.62 -3.39 -12.74
N ALA A 89 -2.66 -2.58 -12.61
CA ALA A 89 -2.61 -1.17 -12.92
C ALA A 89 -3.27 -0.38 -11.79
N LEU A 90 -2.53 0.60 -11.26
CA LEU A 90 -3.01 1.47 -10.19
C LEU A 90 -2.80 2.92 -10.61
N PRO A 91 -3.58 3.40 -11.60
CA PRO A 91 -3.36 4.73 -12.17
C PRO A 91 -3.72 5.83 -11.19
N SER A 92 -2.96 6.94 -11.26
CA SER A 92 -3.26 8.13 -10.49
C SER A 92 -4.61 8.70 -10.89
N GLN A 93 -5.37 9.19 -9.92
CA GLN A 93 -6.66 9.81 -10.18
C GLN A 93 -6.55 11.34 -10.27
N ASN A 94 -5.41 11.90 -9.84
CA ASN A 94 -5.15 13.33 -9.92
C ASN A 94 -3.97 13.67 -10.84
N ASN A 95 -3.53 12.70 -11.66
CA ASN A 95 -2.43 12.86 -12.62
C ASN A 95 -1.10 13.23 -11.95
N SER A 96 -0.86 12.76 -10.73
CA SER A 96 0.37 13.09 -10.00
C SER A 96 1.50 12.10 -10.28
N TYR A 97 1.19 10.90 -10.78
CA TYR A 97 2.21 9.89 -11.04
C TYR A 97 1.81 8.97 -12.20
N ILE A 98 2.80 8.22 -12.69
CA ILE A 98 2.60 7.08 -13.57
C ILE A 98 2.99 5.84 -12.80
N PHE A 99 2.12 4.83 -12.78
CA PHE A 99 2.41 3.56 -12.11
C PHE A 99 3.32 2.72 -12.99
N ASN A 100 4.47 2.31 -12.49
CA ASN A 100 5.41 1.47 -13.23
C ASN A 100 5.29 0.01 -12.82
N ASN A 101 5.51 -0.30 -11.55
CA ASN A 101 5.35 -1.66 -11.05
C ASN A 101 5.30 -1.64 -9.52
N LEU A 102 5.06 -2.81 -8.95
CA LEU A 102 4.93 -2.98 -7.51
C LEU A 102 5.39 -4.38 -7.14
N THR A 103 6.08 -4.50 -6.03
CA THR A 103 6.43 -5.79 -5.45
C THR A 103 5.90 -5.87 -4.04
N THR A 104 5.57 -7.08 -3.61
CA THR A 104 5.09 -7.31 -2.25
C THR A 104 5.90 -8.43 -1.59
N THR A 105 6.02 -8.38 -0.27
CA THR A 105 6.52 -9.50 0.50
C THR A 105 5.36 -10.44 0.82
N GLN A 106 5.68 -11.65 1.24
CA GLN A 106 4.66 -12.56 1.72
C GLN A 106 4.16 -12.08 3.10
N PRO A 107 2.86 -12.29 3.39
CA PRO A 107 2.33 -11.98 4.72
C PRO A 107 3.07 -12.76 5.80
N SER A 108 3.39 -12.09 6.89
CA SER A 108 4.07 -12.72 8.01
C SER A 108 3.45 -12.31 9.33
N LEU A 109 3.40 -13.26 10.26
CA LEU A 109 2.95 -12.98 11.61
C LEU A 109 4.02 -12.18 12.33
N ASN A 110 3.65 -10.96 12.76
CA ASN A 110 4.56 -10.11 13.52
C ASN A 110 4.51 -10.41 15.01
N GLU A 111 3.29 -10.46 15.56
CA GLU A 111 3.13 -10.78 16.98
C GLU A 111 1.70 -11.21 17.28
N ARG A 112 1.55 -11.82 18.45
CA ARG A 112 0.26 -12.06 19.08
C ARG A 112 0.26 -11.24 20.35
N ASP A 113 -0.69 -10.31 20.50
CA ASP A 113 -0.69 -9.46 21.69
C ASP A 113 -1.34 -10.14 22.89
N GLU A 114 -1.24 -9.50 24.06
CA GLU A 114 -1.74 -10.07 25.32
C GLU A 114 -3.27 -10.22 25.34
N GLN A 115 -3.95 -9.50 24.46
CA GLN A 115 -5.42 -9.53 24.40
C GLN A 115 -5.93 -10.58 23.41
N GLY A 116 -5.03 -11.31 22.78
CA GLY A 116 -5.38 -12.38 21.86
C GLY A 116 -5.51 -11.97 20.40
N PHE A 117 -5.08 -10.77 20.07
CA PHE A 117 -5.04 -10.34 18.66
C PHE A 117 -3.78 -10.86 17.99
N TYR A 118 -3.93 -11.25 16.72
CA TYR A 118 -2.81 -11.57 15.85
C TYR A 118 -2.54 -10.39 14.95
N ILE A 119 -1.28 -9.98 14.86
CA ILE A 119 -0.87 -8.88 14.00
C ILE A 119 0.02 -9.42 12.89
N TYR A 120 -0.45 -9.30 11.66
CA TYR A 120 0.28 -9.71 10.47
C TYR A 120 0.68 -8.48 9.67
N LEU A 121 1.85 -8.55 9.05
CA LEU A 121 2.41 -7.46 8.26
C LEU A 121 2.74 -7.94 6.85
N GLN A 122 2.63 -7.04 5.90
CA GLN A 122 3.02 -7.26 4.51
C GLN A 122 3.58 -5.95 3.96
N ASP A 123 4.79 -5.99 3.42
CA ASP A 123 5.42 -4.79 2.86
C ASP A 123 5.17 -4.70 1.37
N ILE A 124 5.03 -3.48 0.88
CA ILE A 124 4.80 -3.18 -0.54
C ILE A 124 5.82 -2.14 -0.95
N THR A 125 6.53 -2.41 -2.06
CA THR A 125 7.40 -1.43 -2.68
C THR A 125 6.82 -1.07 -4.03
N ALA A 126 6.44 0.20 -4.20
CA ALA A 126 5.86 0.70 -5.43
C ALA A 126 6.88 1.56 -6.17
N ASN A 127 7.02 1.33 -7.46
CA ASN A 127 7.88 2.12 -8.32
C ASN A 127 7.00 2.99 -9.22
N LEU A 128 7.14 4.30 -9.06
CA LEU A 128 6.30 5.29 -9.72
C LEU A 128 7.18 6.33 -10.41
N THR A 129 6.63 6.96 -11.44
CA THR A 129 7.20 8.18 -12.01
C THR A 129 6.35 9.34 -11.52
N ILE A 130 6.90 10.18 -10.67
CA ILE A 130 6.20 11.36 -10.16
C ILE A 130 6.31 12.45 -11.20
N LEU A 131 5.16 12.93 -11.66
CA LEU A 131 5.10 13.92 -12.73
C LEU A 131 5.38 15.30 -12.19
N ASN A 132 6.04 16.11 -13.00
CA ASN A 132 6.28 17.50 -12.67
C ASN A 132 5.12 18.34 -13.25
N ASN A 133 4.17 18.69 -12.40
CA ASN A 133 3.03 19.53 -12.79
C ASN A 133 3.27 21.00 -12.44
N LYS A 134 4.50 21.32 -12.10
CA LYS A 134 4.86 22.67 -11.67
C LYS A 134 4.92 23.61 -12.87
N GLY A 135 4.32 24.76 -12.73
CA GLY A 135 4.39 25.79 -13.76
C GLY A 135 3.46 25.61 -14.95
N VAL A 136 2.57 24.65 -14.84
CA VAL A 136 1.60 24.41 -15.91
C VAL A 136 0.44 25.37 -15.80
#